data_a5620ed75395c9ad3e62a10f4a9429bb
#
_entry.id   a5620ed75395c9ad3e62a10f4a9429bb
#
_cell.length_a   1.000
_cell.length_b   1.000
_cell.length_c   1.000
_cell.angle_alpha   90.00
_cell.angle_beta   90.00
_cell.angle_gamma   90.00
#
_symmetry.space_group_name_H-M   'P 1'
#
loop_
_entity.id
_entity.type
_entity.pdbx_description
1 polymer ?
#
loop_
_entity_poly.entity_id
_entity_poly.type
_entity_poly.pdbx_seq_one_letter_code
_entity_poly.pdbx_strand_id
1 'polypeptide(L)'
;HSYIIKTPMHTIIVDTCVGNHKHRPDTNAWHMKDGPFLNKMIAMGVAPESVDFVMCAHLHVDHVGWNTKLEDGRWVPTFPNAKYLFHEDEYAHWETEEMSEGAGNTRRAAYEDSVLPIVNAGQAIIVNDGHQLEDSLYVELSPGHTPGHAFLRLECPNGGAVFTGDCMHHPVQVAYPE
;
A
#
# COMPACT_ATOMS: atom_id res chain seq x y z
N HIS A 1 7.54 3.48 -4.43
CA HIS A 1 6.79 4.43 -5.25
C HIS A 1 5.31 4.45 -4.81
N SER A 2 4.57 5.49 -5.24
CA SER A 2 3.12 5.57 -5.07
C SER A 2 2.54 6.09 -6.38
N TYR A 3 1.44 5.51 -6.81
CA TYR A 3 0.75 5.91 -8.05
C TYR A 3 -0.63 6.45 -7.70
N ILE A 4 -1.08 7.46 -8.44
CA ILE A 4 -2.44 8.01 -8.34
C ILE A 4 -3.12 7.74 -9.67
N ILE A 5 -4.22 7.00 -9.61
CA ILE A 5 -5.06 6.68 -10.76
C ILE A 5 -6.36 7.47 -10.59
N LYS A 6 -6.73 8.23 -11.60
CA LYS A 6 -8.03 8.88 -11.67
C LYS A 6 -8.85 8.25 -12.77
N THR A 7 -9.95 7.65 -12.40
CA THR A 7 -10.99 7.18 -13.32
C THR A 7 -12.14 8.20 -13.37
N PRO A 8 -13.13 8.04 -14.24
CA PRO A 8 -14.34 8.84 -14.16
C PRO A 8 -15.13 8.67 -12.86
N MET A 9 -14.91 7.57 -12.12
CA MET A 9 -15.66 7.21 -10.91
C MET A 9 -14.88 7.44 -9.63
N HIS A 10 -13.58 7.10 -9.60
CA HIS A 10 -12.80 7.08 -8.36
C HIS A 10 -11.39 7.65 -8.51
N THR A 11 -10.85 8.10 -7.39
CA THR A 11 -9.43 8.39 -7.18
C THR A 11 -8.82 7.26 -6.36
N ILE A 12 -7.85 6.56 -6.93
CA ILE A 12 -7.22 5.36 -6.36
C ILE A 12 -5.74 5.63 -6.15
N ILE A 13 -5.22 5.25 -5.00
CA ILE A 13 -3.78 5.25 -4.72
C ILE A 13 -3.28 3.80 -4.71
N VAL A 14 -2.19 3.53 -5.42
CA VAL A 14 -1.46 2.26 -5.33
C VAL A 14 -0.17 2.50 -4.56
N ASP A 15 -0.04 1.83 -3.44
CA ASP A 15 1.02 1.94 -2.45
C ASP A 15 1.19 3.34 -1.84
N THR A 16 1.66 3.41 -0.62
CA THR A 16 1.71 4.66 0.13
C THR A 16 3.09 4.99 0.71
N CYS A 17 4.16 4.48 0.11
CA CYS A 17 5.54 4.75 0.53
C CYS A 17 5.79 4.46 2.04
N VAL A 18 6.85 5.06 2.60
CA VAL A 18 7.30 4.77 4.00
C VAL A 18 6.59 5.58 5.09
N GLY A 19 5.85 6.62 4.72
CA GLY A 19 5.22 7.53 5.70
C GLY A 19 6.18 8.50 6.35
N ASN A 20 5.62 9.39 7.20
CA ASN A 20 6.38 10.32 8.03
C ASN A 20 6.28 9.94 9.50
N HIS A 21 7.29 10.38 10.29
CA HIS A 21 7.37 10.24 11.75
C HIS A 21 7.34 8.78 12.25
N LYS A 22 7.57 7.82 11.36
CA LYS A 22 7.56 6.38 11.67
C LYS A 22 8.88 5.95 12.30
N HIS A 23 8.82 5.16 13.38
CA HIS A 23 9.99 4.60 14.03
C HIS A 23 10.51 3.39 13.26
N ARG A 24 11.65 3.56 12.57
CA ARG A 24 12.28 2.55 11.69
C ARG A 24 13.78 2.49 11.94
N PRO A 25 14.22 2.11 13.17
CA PRO A 25 15.61 2.25 13.60
C PRO A 25 16.61 1.47 12.75
N ASP A 26 16.17 0.39 12.12
CA ASP A 26 17.01 -0.47 11.28
C ASP A 26 17.33 0.13 9.90
N THR A 27 16.66 1.22 9.53
CA THR A 27 16.81 1.86 8.22
C THR A 27 16.84 3.38 8.35
N ASN A 28 18.02 3.96 8.47
CA ASN A 28 18.22 5.40 8.68
C ASN A 28 17.48 6.29 7.67
N ALA A 29 17.36 5.86 6.41
CA ALA A 29 16.68 6.61 5.36
C ALA A 29 15.16 6.71 5.56
N TRP A 30 14.59 5.84 6.40
CA TRP A 30 13.15 5.75 6.68
C TRP A 30 12.80 6.20 8.10
N HIS A 31 13.78 6.10 9.03
CA HIS A 31 13.58 6.41 10.43
C HIS A 31 13.20 7.88 10.64
N MET A 32 12.07 8.11 11.29
CA MET A 32 11.52 9.44 11.60
C MET A 32 11.54 10.41 10.41
N LYS A 33 11.36 9.85 9.21
CA LYS A 33 11.32 10.65 7.97
C LYS A 33 10.28 11.76 8.07
N ASP A 34 10.60 12.91 7.51
CA ASP A 34 9.68 14.04 7.32
C ASP A 34 9.82 14.54 5.88
N GLY A 35 8.95 14.05 5.02
CA GLY A 35 8.97 14.32 3.58
C GLY A 35 7.67 14.91 3.07
N PRO A 36 7.69 15.53 1.89
CA PRO A 36 6.58 16.33 1.38
C PRO A 36 5.51 15.51 0.62
N PHE A 37 5.26 14.25 0.95
CA PHE A 37 4.35 13.38 0.21
C PHE A 37 2.94 14.00 0.08
N LEU A 38 2.31 14.32 1.20
CA LEU A 38 0.95 14.90 1.19
C LEU A 38 0.91 16.25 0.50
N ASN A 39 1.91 17.11 0.74
CA ASN A 39 1.98 18.42 0.09
C ASN A 39 2.11 18.30 -1.43
N LYS A 40 2.91 17.33 -1.92
CA LYS A 40 3.02 17.05 -3.35
C LYS A 40 1.71 16.52 -3.93
N MET A 41 1.04 15.61 -3.23
CA MET A 41 -0.25 15.07 -3.65
C MET A 41 -1.31 16.18 -3.76
N ILE A 42 -1.41 17.04 -2.76
CA ILE A 42 -2.32 18.19 -2.76
C ILE A 42 -1.97 19.17 -3.90
N ALA A 43 -0.69 19.44 -4.13
CA ALA A 43 -0.24 20.30 -5.24
C ALA A 43 -0.58 19.74 -6.62
N MET A 44 -0.74 18.41 -6.75
CA MET A 44 -1.25 17.75 -7.96
C MET A 44 -2.79 17.73 -8.05
N GLY A 45 -3.49 18.39 -7.13
CA GLY A 45 -4.95 18.47 -7.11
C GLY A 45 -5.63 17.22 -6.56
N VAL A 46 -4.97 16.49 -5.66
CA VAL A 46 -5.52 15.33 -4.96
C VAL A 46 -5.49 15.59 -3.46
N ALA A 47 -6.63 15.96 -2.90
CA ALA A 47 -6.79 16.10 -1.46
C ALA A 47 -6.95 14.71 -0.80
N PRO A 48 -6.46 14.48 0.43
CA PRO A 48 -6.65 13.20 1.12
C PRO A 48 -8.10 12.75 1.20
N GLU A 49 -9.02 13.68 1.38
CA GLU A 49 -10.47 13.43 1.48
C GLU A 49 -11.11 13.01 0.15
N SER A 50 -10.41 13.24 -0.98
CA SER A 50 -10.88 12.89 -2.33
C SER A 50 -10.42 11.51 -2.79
N VAL A 51 -9.69 10.78 -1.95
CA VAL A 51 -9.26 9.42 -2.26
C VAL A 51 -10.36 8.44 -1.87
N ASP A 52 -10.76 7.61 -2.83
CA ASP A 52 -11.81 6.61 -2.65
C ASP A 52 -11.23 5.25 -2.26
N PHE A 53 -10.09 4.88 -2.86
CA PHE A 53 -9.44 3.60 -2.60
C PHE A 53 -7.93 3.73 -2.46
N VAL A 54 -7.37 2.92 -1.57
CA VAL A 54 -5.94 2.66 -1.45
C VAL A 54 -5.73 1.16 -1.66
N MET A 55 -4.96 0.77 -2.66
CA MET A 55 -4.55 -0.61 -2.88
C MET A 55 -3.10 -0.76 -2.47
N CYS A 56 -2.81 -1.64 -1.52
CA CYS A 56 -1.45 -2.00 -1.14
C CYS A 56 -1.05 -3.28 -1.86
N ALA A 57 0.01 -3.21 -2.69
CA ALA A 57 0.53 -4.37 -3.41
C ALA A 57 0.96 -5.48 -2.44
N HIS A 58 1.51 -5.08 -1.30
CA HIS A 58 1.84 -5.93 -0.17
C HIS A 58 2.05 -5.06 1.08
N LEU A 59 2.27 -5.68 2.25
CA LEU A 59 2.28 -4.93 3.51
C LEU A 59 3.69 -4.63 4.06
N HIS A 60 4.70 -4.56 3.21
CA HIS A 60 6.01 -4.05 3.61
C HIS A 60 5.98 -2.56 3.96
N VAL A 61 6.93 -2.18 4.77
CA VAL A 61 7.07 -0.85 5.41
C VAL A 61 7.03 0.32 4.43
N ASP A 62 7.52 0.14 3.21
CA ASP A 62 7.63 1.17 2.18
C ASP A 62 6.45 1.18 1.18
N HIS A 63 5.43 0.36 1.44
CA HIS A 63 4.18 0.31 0.68
C HIS A 63 2.96 0.77 1.48
N VAL A 64 3.03 0.77 2.81
CA VAL A 64 1.90 1.07 3.69
C VAL A 64 2.05 2.33 4.53
N GLY A 65 3.19 3.00 4.48
CA GLY A 65 3.54 4.03 5.46
C GLY A 65 2.56 5.20 5.55
N TRP A 66 2.12 5.74 4.43
CA TRP A 66 1.11 6.81 4.40
C TRP A 66 -0.34 6.29 4.42
N ASN A 67 -0.58 5.00 4.68
CA ASN A 67 -1.92 4.57 5.06
C ASN A 67 -2.40 5.36 6.29
N THR A 68 -1.46 5.71 7.17
CA THR A 68 -1.75 6.49 8.39
C THR A 68 -0.85 7.71 8.51
N LYS A 69 -1.35 8.71 9.21
CA LYS A 69 -0.61 9.89 9.68
C LYS A 69 -0.67 9.97 11.20
N LEU A 70 0.31 10.63 11.80
CA LEU A 70 0.34 10.89 13.24
C LEU A 70 -0.51 12.14 13.53
N GLU A 71 -1.53 12.02 14.36
CA GLU A 71 -2.41 13.11 14.79
C GLU A 71 -2.69 12.95 16.29
N ASP A 72 -2.35 13.95 17.07
CA ASP A 72 -2.49 13.95 18.53
C ASP A 72 -1.90 12.71 19.22
N GLY A 73 -0.73 12.26 18.74
CA GLY A 73 -0.02 11.10 19.27
C GLY A 73 -0.62 9.74 18.88
N ARG A 74 -1.58 9.71 17.95
CA ARG A 74 -2.22 8.48 17.46
C ARG A 74 -2.06 8.34 15.95
N TRP A 75 -1.93 7.10 15.48
CA TRP A 75 -1.98 6.79 14.07
C TRP A 75 -3.44 6.73 13.61
N VAL A 76 -3.80 7.63 12.70
CA VAL A 76 -5.14 7.71 12.11
C VAL A 76 -5.05 7.54 10.59
N PRO A 77 -6.12 7.06 9.92
CA PRO A 77 -6.14 6.97 8.46
C PRO A 77 -5.78 8.29 7.79
N THR A 78 -4.84 8.27 6.86
CA THR A 78 -4.45 9.46 6.08
C THR A 78 -5.55 9.88 5.12
N PHE A 79 -6.27 8.90 4.56
CA PHE A 79 -7.34 9.08 3.59
C PHE A 79 -8.67 8.72 4.25
N PRO A 80 -9.36 9.72 4.86
CA PRO A 80 -10.46 9.45 5.79
C PRO A 80 -11.69 8.82 5.13
N ASN A 81 -11.88 9.04 3.82
CA ASN A 81 -13.01 8.50 3.07
C ASN A 81 -12.67 7.22 2.30
N ALA A 82 -11.38 6.86 2.23
CA ALA A 82 -10.93 5.74 1.43
C ALA A 82 -11.25 4.38 2.05
N LYS A 83 -11.42 3.37 1.20
CA LYS A 83 -11.29 1.97 1.56
C LYS A 83 -9.91 1.46 1.15
N TYR A 84 -9.30 0.66 2.02
CA TYR A 84 -7.97 0.10 1.84
C TYR A 84 -8.07 -1.38 1.49
N LEU A 85 -7.57 -1.75 0.30
CA LEU A 85 -7.62 -3.12 -0.19
C LEU A 85 -6.33 -3.85 0.19
N PHE A 86 -6.47 -4.95 0.90
CA PHE A 86 -5.41 -5.89 1.24
C PHE A 86 -5.78 -7.27 0.70
N HIS A 87 -4.85 -7.95 0.01
CA HIS A 87 -5.09 -9.33 -0.42
C HIS A 87 -5.19 -10.24 0.80
N GLU A 88 -6.09 -11.24 0.76
CA GLU A 88 -6.37 -12.11 1.89
C GLU A 88 -5.15 -12.87 2.38
N ASP A 89 -4.34 -13.42 1.47
CA ASP A 89 -3.11 -14.15 1.82
C ASP A 89 -2.06 -13.23 2.44
N GLU A 90 -1.98 -11.96 1.98
CA GLU A 90 -1.08 -10.97 2.52
C GLU A 90 -1.50 -10.57 3.94
N TYR A 91 -2.79 -10.25 4.11
CA TYR A 91 -3.30 -9.86 5.41
C TYR A 91 -3.16 -11.01 6.44
N ALA A 92 -3.53 -12.24 6.06
CA ALA A 92 -3.41 -13.42 6.93
C ALA A 92 -1.94 -13.69 7.33
N HIS A 93 -0.99 -13.50 6.40
CA HIS A 93 0.43 -13.66 6.66
C HIS A 93 0.93 -12.68 7.74
N TRP A 94 0.56 -11.40 7.63
CA TRP A 94 1.03 -10.36 8.56
C TRP A 94 0.25 -10.28 9.87
N GLU A 95 -0.95 -10.85 9.94
CA GLU A 95 -1.76 -10.94 11.15
C GLU A 95 -1.21 -11.99 12.13
N THR A 96 -0.46 -12.98 11.67
CA THR A 96 0.04 -14.08 12.50
C THR A 96 1.06 -13.57 13.53
N GLU A 97 0.99 -14.08 14.76
CA GLU A 97 1.93 -13.75 15.85
C GLU A 97 3.37 -14.09 15.47
N GLU A 98 3.58 -15.16 14.71
CA GLU A 98 4.88 -15.66 14.28
C GLU A 98 5.62 -14.63 13.39
N MET A 99 4.92 -13.99 12.48
CA MET A 99 5.47 -12.87 11.69
C MET A 99 5.68 -11.63 12.53
N SER A 100 4.86 -11.40 13.55
CA SER A 100 4.98 -10.26 14.43
C SER A 100 6.21 -10.37 15.36
N GLU A 101 6.64 -11.56 15.73
CA GLU A 101 7.78 -11.78 16.64
C GLU A 101 9.12 -11.96 15.91
N GLY A 102 9.12 -12.60 14.73
CA GLY A 102 10.35 -13.00 14.02
C GLY A 102 10.90 -12.00 13.01
N ALA A 103 10.12 -10.99 12.61
CA ALA A 103 10.43 -10.15 11.46
C ALA A 103 11.27 -8.88 11.78
N GLY A 104 11.76 -8.70 13.00
CA GLY A 104 12.46 -7.49 13.46
C GLY A 104 11.49 -6.32 13.70
N ASN A 105 11.96 -5.36 14.48
CA ASN A 105 11.11 -4.25 14.98
C ASN A 105 10.42 -3.43 13.88
N THR A 106 11.05 -3.25 12.71
CA THR A 106 10.55 -2.40 11.63
C THR A 106 9.31 -2.98 10.96
N ARG A 107 9.24 -4.30 10.71
CA ARG A 107 8.10 -4.94 10.04
C ARG A 107 6.88 -4.96 10.94
N ARG A 108 7.06 -5.39 12.21
CA ARG A 108 6.00 -5.34 13.21
C ARG A 108 5.47 -3.92 13.41
N ALA A 109 6.37 -2.95 13.57
CA ALA A 109 6.00 -1.55 13.72
C ALA A 109 5.20 -1.03 12.51
N ALA A 110 5.52 -1.47 11.28
CA ALA A 110 4.75 -1.10 10.09
C ALA A 110 3.32 -1.66 10.12
N TYR A 111 3.14 -2.90 10.55
CA TYR A 111 1.80 -3.47 10.75
C TYR A 111 1.01 -2.69 11.81
N GLU A 112 1.63 -2.45 12.98
CA GLU A 112 0.99 -1.79 14.12
C GLU A 112 0.64 -0.32 13.85
N ASP A 113 1.48 0.41 13.11
CA ASP A 113 1.28 1.84 12.89
C ASP A 113 0.67 2.21 11.53
N SER A 114 0.60 1.28 10.56
CA SER A 114 0.17 1.58 9.19
C SER A 114 -0.95 0.67 8.66
N VAL A 115 -1.16 -0.51 9.26
CA VAL A 115 -2.19 -1.47 8.83
C VAL A 115 -3.29 -1.61 9.88
N LEU A 116 -2.91 -1.94 11.12
CA LEU A 116 -3.86 -2.17 12.20
C LEU A 116 -4.80 -0.97 12.47
N PRO A 117 -4.36 0.31 12.41
CA PRO A 117 -5.26 1.44 12.59
C PRO A 117 -6.32 1.54 11.46
N ILE A 118 -6.01 1.10 10.25
CA ILE A 118 -6.96 1.05 9.13
C ILE A 118 -8.02 -0.01 9.38
N VAL A 119 -7.61 -1.19 9.87
CA VAL A 119 -8.53 -2.27 10.26
C VAL A 119 -9.45 -1.82 11.38
N ASN A 120 -8.88 -1.21 12.43
CA ASN A 120 -9.62 -0.70 13.59
C ASN A 120 -10.59 0.43 13.22
N ALA A 121 -10.29 1.21 12.18
CA ALA A 121 -11.19 2.25 11.65
C ALA A 121 -12.33 1.68 10.77
N GLY A 122 -12.34 0.36 10.48
CA GLY A 122 -13.33 -0.26 9.59
C GLY A 122 -13.19 0.17 8.13
N GLN A 123 -12.00 0.59 7.72
CA GLN A 123 -11.71 1.02 6.35
C GLN A 123 -11.03 -0.07 5.51
N ALA A 124 -10.54 -1.15 6.11
CA ALA A 124 -9.94 -2.27 5.38
C ALA A 124 -11.02 -3.09 4.64
N ILE A 125 -10.70 -3.48 3.41
CA ILE A 125 -11.42 -4.48 2.61
C ILE A 125 -10.42 -5.59 2.29
N ILE A 126 -10.71 -6.81 2.74
CA ILE A 126 -9.93 -7.99 2.37
C ILE A 126 -10.47 -8.51 1.04
N VAL A 127 -9.58 -8.63 0.06
CA VAL A 127 -9.91 -9.01 -1.31
C VAL A 127 -9.19 -10.29 -1.72
N ASN A 128 -9.78 -11.02 -2.66
CA ASN A 128 -9.23 -12.25 -3.22
C ASN A 128 -8.64 -11.99 -4.61
N ASP A 129 -7.92 -12.97 -5.13
CA ASP A 129 -7.42 -12.94 -6.51
C ASP A 129 -8.56 -12.70 -7.52
N GLY A 130 -8.30 -11.84 -8.50
CA GLY A 130 -9.28 -11.44 -9.51
C GLY A 130 -10.34 -10.45 -9.01
N HIS A 131 -10.19 -9.87 -7.81
CA HIS A 131 -11.13 -8.86 -7.32
C HIS A 131 -11.23 -7.68 -8.28
N GLN A 132 -12.45 -7.42 -8.75
CA GLN A 132 -12.75 -6.32 -9.66
C GLN A 132 -13.11 -5.06 -8.85
N LEU A 133 -12.26 -4.05 -8.91
CA LEU A 133 -12.50 -2.77 -8.25
C LEU A 133 -13.42 -1.85 -9.08
N GLU A 134 -13.21 -1.84 -10.39
CA GLU A 134 -14.02 -1.19 -11.41
C GLU A 134 -14.06 -2.07 -12.69
N ASP A 135 -14.88 -1.71 -13.68
CA ASP A 135 -15.04 -2.49 -14.91
C ASP A 135 -13.72 -2.84 -15.64
N SER A 136 -12.68 -2.08 -15.41
CA SER A 136 -11.37 -2.26 -16.05
C SER A 136 -10.19 -2.35 -15.06
N LEU A 137 -10.46 -2.46 -13.76
CA LEU A 137 -9.43 -2.52 -12.71
C LEU A 137 -9.56 -3.79 -11.88
N TYR A 138 -8.50 -4.59 -11.88
CA TYR A 138 -8.48 -5.91 -11.23
C TYR A 138 -7.28 -6.04 -10.32
N VAL A 139 -7.49 -6.59 -9.12
CA VAL A 139 -6.43 -7.03 -8.21
C VAL A 139 -6.07 -8.46 -8.57
N GLU A 140 -4.82 -8.73 -8.88
CA GLU A 140 -4.33 -10.04 -9.27
C GLU A 140 -3.20 -10.50 -8.36
N LEU A 141 -3.32 -11.72 -7.83
CA LEU A 141 -2.31 -12.34 -6.97
C LEU A 141 -1.02 -12.61 -7.75
N SER A 142 0.11 -12.20 -7.18
CA SER A 142 1.47 -12.40 -7.72
C SER A 142 2.42 -12.81 -6.60
N PRO A 143 2.26 -14.01 -6.03
CA PRO A 143 3.03 -14.44 -4.88
C PRO A 143 4.50 -14.65 -5.23
N GLY A 144 5.37 -14.36 -4.27
CA GLY A 144 6.82 -14.52 -4.44
C GLY A 144 7.59 -13.59 -3.52
N HIS A 145 7.50 -12.29 -3.73
CA HIS A 145 8.10 -11.28 -2.85
C HIS A 145 7.53 -11.36 -1.43
N THR A 146 6.20 -11.46 -1.34
CA THR A 146 5.47 -11.92 -0.16
C THR A 146 4.43 -12.97 -0.57
N PRO A 147 3.85 -13.75 0.36
CA PRO A 147 2.87 -14.79 0.03
C PRO A 147 1.62 -14.26 -0.65
N GLY A 148 1.16 -13.08 -0.28
CA GLY A 148 -0.04 -12.46 -0.80
C GLY A 148 0.22 -11.20 -1.63
N HIS A 149 1.47 -11.02 -2.11
CA HIS A 149 1.78 -9.91 -3.02
C HIS A 149 0.81 -9.92 -4.21
N ALA A 150 0.24 -8.77 -4.53
CA ALA A 150 -0.69 -8.60 -5.62
C ALA A 150 -0.36 -7.34 -6.42
N PHE A 151 -0.76 -7.30 -7.67
CA PHE A 151 -0.67 -6.09 -8.49
C PHE A 151 -2.06 -5.60 -8.91
N LEU A 152 -2.14 -4.33 -9.30
CA LEU A 152 -3.34 -3.77 -9.90
C LEU A 152 -3.18 -3.72 -11.41
N ARG A 153 -4.09 -4.40 -12.14
CA ARG A 153 -4.15 -4.39 -13.61
C ARG A 153 -5.26 -3.49 -14.09
N LEU A 154 -4.91 -2.57 -14.98
CA LEU A 154 -5.84 -1.73 -15.71
C LEU A 154 -5.96 -2.23 -17.15
N GLU A 155 -7.17 -2.50 -17.60
CA GLU A 155 -7.50 -2.83 -18.99
C GLU A 155 -8.08 -1.62 -19.72
N CYS A 156 -7.63 -1.39 -20.95
CA CYS A 156 -8.17 -0.37 -21.83
C CYS A 156 -8.29 -0.93 -23.26
N PRO A 157 -9.22 -0.44 -24.10
CA PRO A 157 -9.43 -0.94 -25.46
C PRO A 157 -8.17 -0.93 -26.35
N ASN A 158 -7.24 -0.02 -26.08
CA ASN A 158 -6.02 0.17 -26.88
C ASN A 158 -4.73 -0.15 -26.10
N GLY A 159 -4.83 -0.91 -25.03
CA GLY A 159 -3.69 -1.26 -24.18
C GLY A 159 -4.09 -1.40 -22.71
N GLY A 160 -3.13 -1.32 -21.81
CA GLY A 160 -3.36 -1.42 -20.39
C GLY A 160 -2.13 -1.01 -19.59
N ALA A 161 -2.24 -1.09 -18.27
CA ALA A 161 -1.16 -0.85 -17.35
C ALA A 161 -1.19 -1.88 -16.22
N VAL A 162 -0.02 -2.21 -15.68
CA VAL A 162 0.11 -3.03 -14.48
C VAL A 162 0.95 -2.27 -13.47
N PHE A 163 0.42 -2.12 -12.27
CA PHE A 163 1.12 -1.54 -11.12
C PHE A 163 1.65 -2.70 -10.29
N THR A 164 2.92 -3.02 -10.53
CA THR A 164 3.51 -4.32 -10.20
C THR A 164 3.97 -4.46 -8.74
N GLY A 165 3.89 -3.39 -7.93
CA GLY A 165 4.52 -3.42 -6.62
C GLY A 165 5.99 -3.88 -6.74
N ASP A 166 6.38 -4.80 -5.90
CA ASP A 166 7.74 -5.34 -5.80
C ASP A 166 7.93 -6.71 -6.46
N CYS A 167 7.05 -7.09 -7.40
CA CYS A 167 7.31 -8.31 -8.19
C CYS A 167 8.58 -8.16 -9.04
N MET A 168 9.02 -6.92 -9.30
CA MET A 168 10.25 -6.61 -10.01
C MET A 168 10.80 -5.26 -9.56
N HIS A 169 12.08 -5.21 -9.15
CA HIS A 169 12.74 -4.00 -8.69
C HIS A 169 13.57 -3.30 -9.76
N HIS A 170 13.98 -4.03 -10.82
CA HIS A 170 14.80 -3.47 -11.88
C HIS A 170 14.57 -4.20 -13.21
N PRO A 171 14.57 -3.51 -14.37
CA PRO A 171 14.39 -4.14 -15.68
C PRO A 171 15.40 -5.24 -16.01
N VAL A 172 16.57 -5.26 -15.36
CA VAL A 172 17.56 -6.33 -15.54
C VAL A 172 17.02 -7.70 -15.12
N GLN A 173 16.06 -7.76 -14.20
CA GLN A 173 15.45 -9.01 -13.75
C GLN A 173 14.59 -9.67 -14.84
N VAL A 174 14.11 -8.90 -15.83
CA VAL A 174 13.44 -9.46 -17.01
C VAL A 174 14.41 -10.19 -17.92
N ALA A 175 15.64 -9.65 -18.06
CA ALA A 175 16.67 -10.23 -18.92
C ALA A 175 17.42 -11.38 -18.23
N TYR A 176 17.51 -11.37 -16.90
CA TYR A 176 18.22 -12.34 -16.07
C TYR A 176 17.35 -12.69 -14.86
N PRO A 177 16.35 -13.57 -15.04
CA PRO A 177 15.36 -13.89 -14.01
C PRO A 177 15.89 -14.83 -12.90
N GLU A 178 17.13 -15.34 -13.03
CA GLU A 178 17.77 -16.28 -12.09
C GLU A 178 18.51 -15.57 -10.96
#